data_c4bc63944995fb3926bccb62e1f48cf3
#
_entry.id   c4bc63944995fb3926bccb62e1f48cf3
#
_cell.length_a   1.000
_cell.length_b   1.000
_cell.length_c   1.000
_cell.angle_alpha   90.00
_cell.angle_beta   90.00
_cell.angle_gamma   90.00
#
_symmetry.space_group_name_H-M   'P 1'
#
loop_
_entity.id
_entity.type
_entity.pdbx_description
1 polymer ?
#
loop_
_entity_poly.entity_id
_entity_poly.type
_entity_poly.pdbx_seq_one_letter_code
_entity_poly.pdbx_strand_id
1 'polypeptide(L)'
;MYKYQSKQITIMDFGMPCGMELRADNEWVQRARLVPWDFVEDKYSRQYENSKTGNVAKHSRLVFGSLAIQRFYNCSDRVLVRMIRDTPCLQYFCGLPEFKQEAPFNASSLVNFRKRMTPEFMDKINEKMISIGLNVMTQVVEHQEKQEAEGEKILKKVTMNDEVVIDSSACPQYITYPTDIKLIYAVVCKLLIMLIYLLEIDLDFKVAKKQVRDIYLNVVMKKKRTQEDIRCGVGKLLEYVDVYLKRVVYHLSIGKTLPNRFIDKLPIIIKIYEQQIHKHRFPDVTIPNRILSLSAWWSSSIYRNKDGAKFEYGSQFDLSTNNDFVRIERLSFAAYNEEINLPTAIERYLKNYGHYPSAVLADTKYRNENNRNLCSEHNIKLPGKPLGKNKAKEVNVSEAEEIEHKNKRTIVERKFSYVKGSFGLDCIHTFHPDTTKAVIYLGVFAMNLETTLKYAMRLPEFLLLFIIRSIYTIISLLFAPYSRFKPSVAQ
;
A
#
# COMPACT_ATOMS: atom_id res chain seq x y z
N MET A 1 3.59 9.82 24.68
CA MET A 1 4.47 8.92 25.50
C MET A 1 4.32 7.49 24.96
N TYR A 2 5.40 6.73 24.80
CA TYR A 2 5.41 5.34 24.34
C TYR A 2 5.98 4.43 25.42
N LYS A 3 5.38 3.24 25.59
CA LYS A 3 5.93 2.21 26.48
C LYS A 3 6.41 1.05 25.61
N TYR A 4 7.71 0.78 25.65
CA TYR A 4 8.35 -0.30 24.93
C TYR A 4 7.82 -1.67 25.37
N GLN A 5 7.53 -2.57 24.44
CA GLN A 5 7.14 -3.94 24.71
C GLN A 5 8.15 -4.89 24.07
N SER A 6 9.01 -5.50 24.90
CA SER A 6 10.14 -6.34 24.45
C SER A 6 9.81 -7.83 24.27
N LYS A 7 8.63 -8.31 24.63
CA LYS A 7 8.35 -9.75 24.59
C LYS A 7 7.21 -10.10 23.64
N GLN A 8 7.55 -10.94 22.67
CA GLN A 8 6.55 -11.67 21.88
C GLN A 8 5.88 -12.70 22.78
N ILE A 9 4.56 -12.62 22.90
CA ILE A 9 3.77 -13.62 23.61
C ILE A 9 3.82 -14.93 22.82
N THR A 10 4.16 -16.03 23.49
CA THR A 10 4.09 -17.35 22.86
C THR A 10 2.63 -17.78 22.68
N ILE A 11 2.39 -18.75 21.83
CA ILE A 11 1.03 -19.27 21.64
C ILE A 11 0.48 -19.92 22.92
N MET A 12 1.37 -20.41 23.80
CA MET A 12 1.01 -21.00 25.09
C MET A 12 0.62 -19.96 26.14
N ASP A 13 1.22 -18.77 26.04
CA ASP A 13 0.95 -17.67 26.96
C ASP A 13 -0.29 -16.86 26.56
N PHE A 14 -0.87 -17.13 25.39
CA PHE A 14 -2.08 -16.43 24.93
C PHE A 14 -3.33 -16.95 25.64
N GLY A 15 -3.94 -16.11 26.47
CA GLY A 15 -5.13 -16.46 27.24
C GLY A 15 -6.36 -16.73 26.35
N MET A 16 -6.88 -17.96 26.39
CA MET A 16 -8.12 -18.34 25.72
C MET A 16 -9.19 -18.71 26.74
N PRO A 17 -10.48 -18.39 26.50
CA PRO A 17 -11.57 -18.75 27.39
C PRO A 17 -11.85 -20.27 27.33
N CYS A 18 -12.43 -20.80 28.39
CA CYS A 18 -12.97 -22.17 28.46
C CYS A 18 -11.97 -23.29 28.13
N GLY A 19 -10.68 -23.09 28.41
CA GLY A 19 -9.63 -24.11 28.15
C GLY A 19 -9.36 -24.37 26.66
N MET A 20 -9.84 -23.53 25.76
CA MET A 20 -9.48 -23.59 24.35
C MET A 20 -8.02 -23.15 24.13
N GLU A 21 -7.42 -23.62 23.05
CA GLU A 21 -6.07 -23.24 22.64
C GLU A 21 -6.08 -22.76 21.18
N LEU A 22 -5.15 -21.85 20.86
CA LEU A 22 -4.91 -21.47 19.48
C LEU A 22 -4.23 -22.62 18.73
N ARG A 23 -4.75 -22.94 17.57
CA ARG A 23 -4.13 -23.94 16.69
C ARG A 23 -2.82 -23.43 16.12
N ALA A 24 -1.75 -24.19 16.26
CA ALA A 24 -0.43 -23.84 15.76
C ALA A 24 -0.37 -23.79 14.22
N ASP A 25 -1.23 -24.54 13.54
CA ASP A 25 -1.38 -24.59 12.07
C ASP A 25 -2.24 -23.44 11.51
N ASN A 26 -2.82 -22.59 12.37
CA ASN A 26 -3.55 -21.41 11.89
C ASN A 26 -2.59 -20.45 11.17
N GLU A 27 -2.95 -20.02 9.97
CA GLU A 27 -2.11 -19.17 9.13
C GLU A 27 -1.70 -17.84 9.80
N TRP A 28 -2.54 -17.26 10.66
CA TRP A 28 -2.21 -16.03 11.38
C TRP A 28 -1.20 -16.29 12.50
N VAL A 29 -1.26 -17.46 13.12
CA VAL A 29 -0.24 -17.88 14.08
C VAL A 29 1.09 -18.09 13.38
N GLN A 30 1.09 -18.68 12.19
CA GLN A 30 2.29 -18.87 11.38
C GLN A 30 2.87 -17.55 10.89
N ARG A 31 2.03 -16.65 10.34
CA ARG A 31 2.47 -15.30 9.94
C ARG A 31 3.07 -14.53 11.11
N ALA A 32 2.48 -14.69 12.33
CA ALA A 32 3.02 -14.04 13.53
C ALA A 32 4.46 -14.44 13.87
N ARG A 33 4.88 -15.66 13.52
CA ARG A 33 6.25 -16.14 13.73
C ARG A 33 7.26 -15.58 12.74
N LEU A 34 6.80 -15.24 11.53
CA LEU A 34 7.66 -14.76 10.44
C LEU A 34 7.89 -13.25 10.47
N VAL A 35 6.95 -12.49 11.06
CA VAL A 35 7.10 -11.04 11.17
C VAL A 35 8.19 -10.70 12.20
N PRO A 36 9.17 -9.84 11.86
CA PRO A 36 10.26 -9.44 12.77
C PRO A 36 9.78 -8.41 13.80
N TRP A 37 8.97 -8.83 14.76
CA TRP A 37 8.30 -7.93 15.71
C TRP A 37 9.25 -7.06 16.53
N ASP A 38 10.40 -7.59 16.97
CA ASP A 38 11.38 -6.83 17.74
C ASP A 38 12.01 -5.71 16.90
N PHE A 39 12.22 -5.98 15.61
CA PHE A 39 12.69 -4.95 14.66
C PHE A 39 11.61 -3.89 14.38
N VAL A 40 10.35 -4.31 14.24
CA VAL A 40 9.20 -3.39 14.10
C VAL A 40 9.09 -2.50 15.33
N GLU A 41 9.21 -3.07 16.54
CA GLU A 41 9.16 -2.34 17.81
C GLU A 41 10.31 -1.34 17.92
N ASP A 42 11.56 -1.75 17.64
CA ASP A 42 12.73 -0.85 17.67
C ASP A 42 12.52 0.36 16.73
N LYS A 43 12.07 0.13 15.50
CA LYS A 43 11.88 1.23 14.54
C LYS A 43 10.65 2.10 14.87
N TYR A 44 9.60 1.50 15.44
CA TYR A 44 8.39 2.22 15.78
C TYR A 44 8.58 3.07 17.04
N SER A 45 9.24 2.57 18.07
CA SER A 45 9.49 3.29 19.32
C SER A 45 10.29 4.59 19.10
N ARG A 46 11.24 4.58 18.17
CA ARG A 46 12.04 5.77 17.80
C ARG A 46 11.22 6.94 17.29
N GLN A 47 10.03 6.69 16.76
CA GLN A 47 9.12 7.78 16.33
C GLN A 47 8.56 8.58 17.52
N TYR A 48 8.79 8.13 18.76
CA TYR A 48 8.28 8.75 19.98
C TYR A 48 9.39 9.23 20.93
N GLU A 49 10.66 9.15 20.58
CA GLU A 49 11.79 9.52 21.44
C GLU A 49 11.67 10.93 22.04
N ASN A 50 11.08 11.87 21.28
CA ASN A 50 10.88 13.26 21.72
C ASN A 50 9.51 13.51 22.38
N SER A 51 8.66 12.50 22.53
CA SER A 51 7.30 12.64 23.05
C SER A 51 7.23 12.31 24.56
N LYS A 52 7.41 13.31 25.41
CA LYS A 52 7.37 13.16 26.88
C LYS A 52 5.99 13.33 27.51
N THR A 53 5.02 13.89 26.79
CA THR A 53 3.68 14.23 27.28
C THR A 53 2.58 13.64 26.41
N GLY A 54 1.37 13.49 26.95
CA GLY A 54 0.18 13.00 26.26
C GLY A 54 -0.21 11.55 26.61
N ASN A 55 -1.28 11.05 26.00
CA ASN A 55 -1.77 9.70 26.21
C ASN A 55 -0.76 8.65 25.72
N VAL A 56 -0.73 7.50 26.40
CA VAL A 56 0.11 6.37 26.00
C VAL A 56 -0.30 5.89 24.62
N ALA A 57 0.67 5.86 23.71
CA ALA A 57 0.44 5.37 22.35
C ALA A 57 0.21 3.85 22.37
N LYS A 58 -0.59 3.35 21.43
CA LYS A 58 -0.76 1.90 21.22
C LYS A 58 0.58 1.30 20.76
N HIS A 59 0.85 0.08 21.22
CA HIS A 59 2.11 -0.61 20.91
C HIS A 59 2.22 -0.97 19.42
N SER A 60 3.44 -1.10 18.93
CA SER A 60 3.79 -1.29 17.53
C SER A 60 3.09 -2.48 16.90
N ARG A 61 3.07 -3.63 17.58
CA ARG A 61 2.50 -4.87 17.07
C ARG A 61 0.99 -4.76 16.86
N LEU A 62 0.25 -4.05 17.75
CA LEU A 62 -1.17 -3.78 17.54
C LEU A 62 -1.38 -2.86 16.34
N VAL A 63 -0.58 -1.79 16.23
CA VAL A 63 -0.69 -0.79 15.15
C VAL A 63 -0.33 -1.39 13.80
N PHE A 64 0.86 -1.96 13.69
CA PHE A 64 1.37 -2.55 12.45
C PHE A 64 0.60 -3.81 12.07
N GLY A 65 0.35 -4.71 13.04
CA GLY A 65 -0.38 -5.96 12.81
C GLY A 65 -1.81 -5.74 12.32
N SER A 66 -2.55 -4.80 12.91
CA SER A 66 -3.90 -4.48 12.43
C SER A 66 -3.90 -3.96 10.99
N LEU A 67 -2.94 -3.13 10.62
CA LEU A 67 -2.83 -2.63 9.25
C LEU A 67 -2.40 -3.71 8.26
N ALA A 68 -1.53 -4.64 8.67
CA ALA A 68 -1.17 -5.81 7.86
C ALA A 68 -2.40 -6.70 7.62
N ILE A 69 -3.15 -7.06 8.67
CA ILE A 69 -4.41 -7.82 8.56
C ILE A 69 -5.35 -7.16 7.55
N GLN A 70 -5.48 -5.83 7.61
CA GLN A 70 -6.34 -5.11 6.69
C GLN A 70 -5.99 -5.34 5.22
N ARG A 71 -4.69 -5.49 4.89
CA ARG A 71 -4.28 -5.75 3.51
C ARG A 71 -4.66 -7.15 3.04
N PHE A 72 -4.51 -8.15 3.90
CA PHE A 72 -4.91 -9.53 3.57
C PHE A 72 -6.41 -9.68 3.30
N TYR A 73 -7.25 -8.98 4.06
CA TYR A 73 -8.71 -9.06 3.91
C TYR A 73 -9.30 -7.95 3.02
N ASN A 74 -8.50 -6.99 2.59
CA ASN A 74 -8.94 -5.82 1.82
C ASN A 74 -10.26 -5.22 2.33
N CYS A 75 -10.37 -5.00 3.64
CA CYS A 75 -11.60 -4.63 4.31
C CYS A 75 -11.59 -3.19 4.82
N SER A 76 -12.80 -2.66 5.10
CA SER A 76 -12.92 -1.31 5.67
C SER A 76 -12.46 -1.26 7.13
N ASP A 77 -12.11 -0.05 7.61
CA ASP A 77 -11.65 0.18 8.99
C ASP A 77 -12.61 -0.37 10.06
N ARG A 78 -13.91 -0.22 9.85
CA ARG A 78 -14.93 -0.73 10.79
C ARG A 78 -15.02 -2.26 10.77
N VAL A 79 -14.91 -2.87 9.60
CA VAL A 79 -14.88 -4.32 9.46
C VAL A 79 -13.64 -4.90 10.11
N LEU A 80 -12.47 -4.31 9.88
CA LEU A 80 -11.21 -4.72 10.50
C LEU A 80 -11.31 -4.78 12.03
N VAL A 81 -11.82 -3.71 12.66
CA VAL A 81 -11.95 -3.65 14.12
C VAL A 81 -12.87 -4.75 14.65
N ARG A 82 -13.98 -5.03 13.95
CA ARG A 82 -14.87 -6.15 14.31
C ARG A 82 -14.18 -7.51 14.16
N MET A 83 -13.48 -7.71 13.05
CA MET A 83 -12.74 -8.96 12.82
C MET A 83 -11.71 -9.22 13.91
N ILE A 84 -10.91 -8.22 14.30
CA ILE A 84 -9.93 -8.36 15.38
C ILE A 84 -10.65 -8.62 16.72
N ARG A 85 -11.76 -7.93 17.00
CA ARG A 85 -12.55 -8.15 18.22
C ARG A 85 -13.05 -9.60 18.33
N ASP A 86 -13.50 -10.17 17.22
CA ASP A 86 -14.23 -11.44 17.21
C ASP A 86 -13.34 -12.66 16.92
N THR A 87 -12.04 -12.46 16.59
CA THR A 87 -11.16 -13.53 16.11
C THR A 87 -9.89 -13.64 16.96
N PRO A 88 -9.75 -14.74 17.75
CA PRO A 88 -8.59 -14.90 18.65
C PRO A 88 -7.24 -14.89 17.96
N CYS A 89 -7.08 -15.57 16.82
CA CYS A 89 -5.81 -15.62 16.09
C CYS A 89 -5.39 -14.25 15.54
N LEU A 90 -6.34 -13.35 15.22
CA LEU A 90 -6.03 -11.98 14.83
C LEU A 90 -5.59 -11.14 16.04
N GLN A 91 -6.17 -11.36 17.21
CA GLN A 91 -5.74 -10.73 18.45
C GLN A 91 -4.33 -11.17 18.83
N TYR A 92 -4.05 -12.47 18.72
CA TYR A 92 -2.70 -13.02 18.92
C TYR A 92 -1.69 -12.38 17.94
N PHE A 93 -2.02 -12.31 16.66
CA PHE A 93 -1.18 -11.65 15.65
C PHE A 93 -0.91 -10.19 16.01
N CYS A 94 -1.90 -9.48 16.52
CA CYS A 94 -1.78 -8.10 17.02
C CYS A 94 -1.04 -7.97 18.35
N GLY A 95 -0.62 -9.08 18.99
CA GLY A 95 0.14 -9.05 20.25
C GLY A 95 -0.69 -8.74 21.48
N LEU A 96 -1.99 -9.00 21.45
CA LEU A 96 -2.82 -8.95 22.66
C LEU A 96 -2.50 -10.16 23.54
N PRO A 97 -2.51 -10.02 24.89
CA PRO A 97 -2.13 -11.10 25.79
C PRO A 97 -3.18 -12.20 25.93
N GLU A 98 -4.43 -11.87 25.66
CA GLU A 98 -5.57 -12.75 25.81
C GLU A 98 -6.69 -12.37 24.84
N PHE A 99 -7.59 -13.32 24.56
CA PHE A 99 -8.79 -13.06 23.80
C PHE A 99 -9.83 -12.31 24.63
N LYS A 100 -10.24 -11.14 24.11
CA LYS A 100 -11.32 -10.31 24.67
C LYS A 100 -12.28 -9.89 23.57
N GLN A 101 -13.59 -10.06 23.80
CA GLN A 101 -14.63 -9.56 22.88
C GLN A 101 -14.84 -8.05 22.99
N GLU A 102 -13.75 -7.31 23.09
CA GLU A 102 -13.73 -5.86 23.13
C GLU A 102 -12.89 -5.31 21.98
N ALA A 103 -13.33 -4.19 21.40
CA ALA A 103 -12.56 -3.54 20.35
C ALA A 103 -11.26 -2.95 20.93
N PRO A 104 -10.08 -3.38 20.44
CA PRO A 104 -8.81 -2.93 21.02
C PRO A 104 -8.50 -1.45 20.76
N PHE A 105 -9.17 -0.87 19.77
CA PHE A 105 -9.12 0.55 19.41
C PHE A 105 -10.33 0.96 18.59
N ASN A 106 -10.56 2.28 18.48
CA ASN A 106 -11.61 2.81 17.61
C ASN A 106 -11.17 2.82 16.13
N ALA A 107 -12.08 2.58 15.20
CA ALA A 107 -11.80 2.59 13.76
C ALA A 107 -11.14 3.90 13.27
N SER A 108 -11.49 5.04 13.86
CA SER A 108 -10.86 6.33 13.55
C SER A 108 -9.36 6.39 13.87
N SER A 109 -8.87 5.56 14.79
CA SER A 109 -7.45 5.47 15.14
C SER A 109 -6.58 4.97 13.99
N LEU A 110 -7.16 4.18 13.08
CA LEU A 110 -6.43 3.61 11.93
C LEU A 110 -5.88 4.68 10.97
N VAL A 111 -6.51 5.85 10.89
CA VAL A 111 -5.97 6.98 10.13
C VAL A 111 -4.63 7.43 10.71
N ASN A 112 -4.54 7.55 12.04
CA ASN A 112 -3.30 7.92 12.73
C ASN A 112 -2.27 6.77 12.68
N PHE A 113 -2.72 5.52 12.73
CA PHE A 113 -1.84 4.37 12.56
C PHE A 113 -1.16 4.37 11.20
N ARG A 114 -1.91 4.59 10.11
CA ARG A 114 -1.35 4.69 8.75
C ARG A 114 -0.35 5.84 8.61
N LYS A 115 -0.60 7.00 9.22
CA LYS A 115 0.33 8.15 9.16
C LYS A 115 1.70 7.84 9.76
N ARG A 116 1.80 6.87 10.66
CA ARG A 116 3.07 6.41 11.25
C ARG A 116 3.82 5.40 10.38
N MET A 117 3.15 4.82 9.39
CA MET A 117 3.77 3.91 8.42
C MET A 117 4.41 4.74 7.30
N THR A 118 5.43 5.53 7.64
CA THR A 118 6.14 6.34 6.65
C THR A 118 6.88 5.46 5.65
N PRO A 119 7.16 5.95 4.43
CA PRO A 119 7.93 5.19 3.44
C PRO A 119 9.25 4.66 4.00
N GLU A 120 10.01 5.49 4.73
CA GLU A 120 11.32 5.15 5.30
C GLU A 120 11.20 4.04 6.38
N PHE A 121 10.16 4.09 7.19
CA PHE A 121 9.85 3.05 8.17
C PHE A 121 9.50 1.74 7.48
N MET A 122 8.55 1.80 6.53
CA MET A 122 8.06 0.63 5.82
C MET A 122 9.12 -0.03 4.95
N ASP A 123 9.99 0.77 4.34
CA ASP A 123 11.08 0.27 3.51
C ASP A 123 12.06 -0.58 4.35
N LYS A 124 12.46 -0.09 5.54
CA LYS A 124 13.30 -0.85 6.47
C LYS A 124 12.65 -2.16 6.93
N ILE A 125 11.35 -2.13 7.22
CA ILE A 125 10.61 -3.33 7.64
C ILE A 125 10.51 -4.32 6.48
N ASN A 126 10.25 -3.83 5.26
CA ASN A 126 10.17 -4.67 4.07
C ASN A 126 11.52 -5.33 3.74
N GLU A 127 12.64 -4.59 3.79
CA GLU A 127 13.98 -5.17 3.60
C GLU A 127 14.30 -6.25 4.65
N LYS A 128 13.92 -6.02 5.92
CA LYS A 128 14.09 -7.05 6.95
C LYS A 128 13.23 -8.28 6.68
N MET A 129 11.99 -8.10 6.20
CA MET A 129 11.11 -9.19 5.80
C MET A 129 11.68 -9.99 4.63
N ILE A 130 12.20 -9.30 3.61
CA ILE A 130 12.87 -9.93 2.46
C ILE A 130 14.09 -10.73 2.91
N SER A 131 14.92 -10.18 3.79
CA SER A 131 16.08 -10.88 4.35
C SER A 131 15.67 -12.20 5.05
N ILE A 132 14.59 -12.18 5.83
CA ILE A 132 14.03 -13.39 6.46
C ILE A 132 13.55 -14.38 5.38
N GLY A 133 12.81 -13.88 4.39
CA GLY A 133 12.28 -14.70 3.31
C GLY A 133 13.37 -15.37 2.47
N LEU A 134 14.45 -14.64 2.17
CA LEU A 134 15.61 -15.19 1.46
C LEU A 134 16.31 -16.29 2.28
N ASN A 135 16.48 -16.08 3.58
CA ASN A 135 17.05 -17.13 4.46
C ASN A 135 16.17 -18.39 4.48
N VAL A 136 14.86 -18.23 4.55
CA VAL A 136 13.92 -19.37 4.45
C VAL A 136 14.04 -20.05 3.08
N MET A 137 14.13 -19.27 2.01
CA MET A 137 14.30 -19.81 0.64
C MET A 137 15.60 -20.58 0.49
N THR A 138 16.71 -20.10 1.05
CA THR A 138 18.00 -20.80 1.08
C THR A 138 17.86 -22.16 1.77
N GLN A 139 17.22 -22.21 2.94
CA GLN A 139 16.96 -23.46 3.65
C GLN A 139 16.12 -24.44 2.81
N VAL A 140 15.14 -23.94 2.05
CA VAL A 140 14.35 -24.79 1.14
C VAL A 140 15.22 -25.36 0.02
N VAL A 141 16.13 -24.58 -0.55
CA VAL A 141 17.06 -25.05 -1.59
C VAL A 141 17.99 -26.13 -1.02
N GLU A 142 18.61 -25.89 0.12
CA GLU A 142 19.47 -26.86 0.81
C GLU A 142 18.73 -28.17 1.16
N HIS A 143 17.47 -28.06 1.58
CA HIS A 143 16.65 -29.25 1.85
C HIS A 143 16.35 -30.03 0.56
N GLN A 144 16.04 -29.36 -0.54
CA GLN A 144 15.82 -29.99 -1.83
C GLN A 144 17.08 -30.69 -2.36
N GLU A 145 18.26 -30.10 -2.19
CA GLU A 145 19.53 -30.73 -2.59
C GLU A 145 19.78 -32.01 -1.81
N LYS A 146 19.46 -32.07 -0.52
CA LYS A 146 19.54 -33.30 0.30
C LYS A 146 18.58 -34.36 -0.21
N GLN A 147 17.32 -34.01 -0.48
CA GLN A 147 16.32 -34.93 -1.04
C GLN A 147 16.75 -35.49 -2.40
N GLU A 148 17.31 -34.66 -3.29
CA GLU A 148 17.84 -35.12 -4.60
C GLU A 148 19.02 -36.10 -4.42
N ALA A 149 19.90 -35.83 -3.42
CA ALA A 149 21.01 -36.74 -3.11
C ALA A 149 20.54 -38.09 -2.55
N GLU A 150 19.39 -38.12 -1.89
CA GLU A 150 18.70 -39.33 -1.39
C GLU A 150 17.85 -40.02 -2.46
N GLY A 151 17.82 -39.49 -3.71
CA GLY A 151 17.10 -40.08 -4.84
C GLY A 151 15.61 -39.71 -4.92
N GLU A 152 15.16 -38.75 -4.15
CA GLU A 152 13.77 -38.27 -4.19
C GLU A 152 13.52 -37.36 -5.39
N LYS A 153 12.38 -37.52 -6.05
CA LYS A 153 12.00 -36.71 -7.20
C LYS A 153 11.29 -35.45 -6.75
N ILE A 154 11.88 -34.27 -6.94
CA ILE A 154 11.27 -33.00 -6.64
C ILE A 154 10.43 -32.53 -7.83
N LEU A 155 9.10 -32.41 -7.61
CA LEU A 155 8.15 -32.00 -8.65
C LEU A 155 8.28 -30.52 -9.04
N LYS A 156 8.67 -29.65 -8.11
CA LYS A 156 8.80 -28.21 -8.33
C LYS A 156 10.00 -27.67 -7.58
N LYS A 157 11.11 -27.57 -8.30
CA LYS A 157 12.39 -27.07 -7.76
C LYS A 157 12.34 -25.56 -7.53
N VAL A 158 12.85 -25.13 -6.38
CA VAL A 158 13.12 -23.72 -6.08
C VAL A 158 14.58 -23.45 -6.44
N THR A 159 14.82 -22.36 -7.16
CA THR A 159 16.16 -21.91 -7.53
C THR A 159 16.32 -20.45 -7.15
N MET A 160 17.51 -20.08 -6.71
CA MET A 160 17.89 -18.68 -6.50
C MET A 160 18.67 -18.15 -7.70
N ASN A 161 18.54 -16.89 -8.00
CA ASN A 161 19.27 -16.20 -9.06
C ASN A 161 19.62 -14.76 -8.68
N ASP A 162 20.56 -14.18 -9.43
CA ASP A 162 21.02 -12.80 -9.23
C ASP A 162 20.42 -11.84 -10.26
N GLU A 163 19.26 -12.18 -10.80
CA GLU A 163 18.57 -11.36 -11.79
C GLU A 163 17.56 -10.43 -11.09
N VAL A 164 17.45 -9.22 -11.58
CA VAL A 164 16.44 -8.25 -11.15
C VAL A 164 15.45 -8.01 -12.27
N VAL A 165 14.16 -8.15 -11.98
CA VAL A 165 13.09 -7.76 -12.91
C VAL A 165 12.48 -6.47 -12.39
N ILE A 166 12.39 -5.43 -13.23
CA ILE A 166 11.84 -4.12 -12.85
C ILE A 166 10.79 -3.66 -13.86
N ASP A 167 9.71 -3.09 -13.35
CA ASP A 167 8.66 -2.45 -14.16
C ASP A 167 7.89 -1.44 -13.33
N SER A 168 7.10 -0.60 -14.01
CA SER A 168 6.28 0.47 -13.42
C SER A 168 4.79 0.18 -13.59
N SER A 169 4.01 0.55 -12.58
CA SER A 169 2.55 0.47 -12.65
C SER A 169 1.89 1.64 -11.92
N ALA A 170 0.57 1.81 -12.14
CA ALA A 170 -0.22 2.77 -11.38
C ALA A 170 -0.99 2.07 -10.25
N CYS A 171 -1.15 2.78 -9.12
CA CYS A 171 -2.12 2.46 -8.09
C CYS A 171 -3.29 3.43 -8.20
N PRO A 172 -4.43 3.00 -8.74
CA PRO A 172 -5.60 3.85 -8.89
C PRO A 172 -6.13 4.34 -7.53
N GLN A 173 -6.48 5.62 -7.48
CA GLN A 173 -7.14 6.23 -6.34
C GLN A 173 -8.65 6.21 -6.55
N TYR A 174 -9.42 5.89 -5.51
CA TYR A 174 -10.87 5.97 -5.57
C TYR A 174 -11.34 7.42 -5.70
N ILE A 175 -11.52 7.85 -6.94
CA ILE A 175 -12.07 9.15 -7.30
C ILE A 175 -13.12 8.97 -8.38
N THR A 176 -14.12 9.85 -8.40
CA THR A 176 -15.03 9.91 -9.56
C THR A 176 -14.26 10.36 -10.78
N TYR A 177 -14.63 9.84 -11.97
CA TYR A 177 -13.98 10.25 -13.21
C TYR A 177 -13.86 11.78 -13.30
N PRO A 178 -12.63 12.33 -13.38
CA PRO A 178 -12.38 13.75 -13.23
C PRO A 178 -12.85 14.53 -14.46
N THR A 179 -13.72 15.52 -14.24
CA THR A 179 -14.11 16.51 -15.23
C THR A 179 -14.07 17.88 -14.59
N ASP A 180 -13.81 18.93 -15.39
CA ASP A 180 -13.71 20.29 -14.87
C ASP A 180 -14.99 20.72 -14.15
N ILE A 181 -16.14 20.42 -14.73
CA ILE A 181 -17.43 20.75 -14.13
C ILE A 181 -17.65 20.08 -12.77
N LYS A 182 -17.27 18.81 -12.59
CA LYS A 182 -17.34 18.10 -11.30
C LYS A 182 -16.40 18.69 -10.27
N LEU A 183 -15.19 19.03 -10.70
CA LEU A 183 -14.16 19.59 -9.82
C LEU A 183 -14.60 20.93 -9.27
N ILE A 184 -15.07 21.85 -10.13
CA ILE A 184 -15.53 23.17 -9.71
C ILE A 184 -16.82 23.09 -8.89
N TYR A 185 -17.75 22.23 -9.25
CA TYR A 185 -18.94 21.95 -8.43
C TYR A 185 -18.57 21.51 -7.01
N ALA A 186 -17.59 20.60 -6.86
CA ALA A 186 -17.11 20.17 -5.55
C ALA A 186 -16.46 21.31 -4.75
N VAL A 187 -15.72 22.21 -5.43
CA VAL A 187 -15.13 23.42 -4.82
C VAL A 187 -16.22 24.36 -4.29
N VAL A 188 -17.22 24.68 -5.14
CA VAL A 188 -18.34 25.56 -4.72
C VAL A 188 -19.08 24.98 -3.52
N CYS A 189 -19.42 23.69 -3.55
CA CYS A 189 -20.06 23.01 -2.43
C CYS A 189 -19.22 23.09 -1.15
N LYS A 190 -17.89 22.98 -1.26
CA LYS A 190 -17.00 23.09 -0.11
C LYS A 190 -16.93 24.48 0.47
N LEU A 191 -16.87 25.52 -0.38
CA LEU A 191 -16.92 26.92 0.04
C LEU A 191 -18.25 27.26 0.70
N LEU A 192 -19.38 26.77 0.18
CA LEU A 192 -20.68 26.93 0.83
C LEU A 192 -20.71 26.34 2.24
N ILE A 193 -20.15 25.13 2.43
CA ILE A 193 -20.05 24.53 3.77
C ILE A 193 -19.18 25.38 4.71
N MET A 194 -18.07 25.95 4.22
CA MET A 194 -17.23 26.86 5.02
C MET A 194 -18.00 28.12 5.43
N LEU A 195 -18.80 28.70 4.53
CA LEU A 195 -19.61 29.86 4.82
C LEU A 195 -20.71 29.59 5.87
N ILE A 196 -21.32 28.40 5.87
CA ILE A 196 -22.24 27.98 6.93
C ILE A 196 -21.56 28.04 8.31
N TYR A 197 -20.35 27.47 8.40
CA TYR A 197 -19.56 27.48 9.64
C TYR A 197 -19.19 28.89 10.08
N LEU A 198 -18.94 29.82 9.16
CA LEU A 198 -18.54 31.20 9.44
C LEU A 198 -19.74 32.11 9.78
N LEU A 199 -20.89 31.84 9.17
CA LEU A 199 -22.08 32.70 9.26
C LEU A 199 -23.16 32.17 10.20
N GLU A 200 -23.11 30.90 10.58
CA GLU A 200 -24.11 30.19 11.40
C GLU A 200 -25.55 30.24 10.81
N ILE A 201 -25.66 30.38 9.47
CA ILE A 201 -26.92 30.54 8.74
C ILE A 201 -27.25 29.29 7.94
N ASP A 202 -28.46 28.74 8.10
CA ASP A 202 -28.90 27.48 7.42
C ASP A 202 -29.85 27.70 6.21
N LEU A 203 -30.62 28.77 6.16
CA LEU A 203 -31.72 28.95 5.20
C LEU A 203 -31.26 29.39 3.80
N ASP A 204 -30.36 30.35 3.67
CA ASP A 204 -29.84 30.81 2.36
C ASP A 204 -28.98 29.78 1.68
N PHE A 205 -28.43 28.84 2.43
CA PHE A 205 -27.60 27.76 1.93
C PHE A 205 -28.36 26.76 1.06
N LYS A 206 -29.60 26.41 1.41
CA LYS A 206 -30.41 25.46 0.61
C LYS A 206 -30.71 26.00 -0.79
N VAL A 207 -31.02 27.31 -0.89
CA VAL A 207 -31.31 28.00 -2.15
C VAL A 207 -30.02 28.06 -3.00
N ALA A 208 -28.93 28.56 -2.42
CA ALA A 208 -27.64 28.64 -3.13
C ALA A 208 -27.14 27.26 -3.60
N LYS A 209 -27.27 26.25 -2.76
CA LYS A 209 -26.92 24.86 -3.13
C LYS A 209 -27.78 24.34 -4.27
N LYS A 210 -29.08 24.64 -4.29
CA LYS A 210 -29.96 24.26 -5.38
C LYS A 210 -29.55 24.91 -6.69
N GLN A 211 -29.31 26.24 -6.69
CA GLN A 211 -28.86 26.97 -7.88
C GLN A 211 -27.56 26.38 -8.48
N VAL A 212 -26.56 26.16 -7.64
CA VAL A 212 -25.27 25.58 -8.05
C VAL A 212 -25.46 24.15 -8.58
N ARG A 213 -26.33 23.36 -7.95
CA ARG A 213 -26.67 22.02 -8.41
C ARG A 213 -27.37 22.02 -9.76
N ASP A 214 -28.29 22.95 -9.99
CA ASP A 214 -29.02 23.06 -11.24
C ASP A 214 -28.08 23.42 -12.39
N ILE A 215 -27.12 24.34 -12.20
CA ILE A 215 -26.08 24.63 -13.17
C ILE A 215 -25.28 23.35 -13.52
N TYR A 216 -24.85 22.61 -12.50
CA TYR A 216 -24.11 21.35 -12.69
C TYR A 216 -24.95 20.30 -13.45
N LEU A 217 -26.19 20.07 -13.02
CA LEU A 217 -27.08 19.08 -13.63
C LEU A 217 -27.47 19.44 -15.06
N ASN A 218 -27.68 20.71 -15.39
CA ASN A 218 -27.96 21.18 -16.73
C ASN A 218 -26.86 20.82 -17.74
N VAL A 219 -25.62 20.69 -17.29
CA VAL A 219 -24.51 20.24 -18.15
C VAL A 219 -24.43 18.71 -18.15
N VAL A 220 -24.48 18.07 -16.96
CA VAL A 220 -24.17 16.64 -16.82
C VAL A 220 -25.29 15.74 -17.35
N MET A 221 -26.53 16.19 -17.28
CA MET A 221 -27.71 15.42 -17.76
C MET A 221 -27.95 15.51 -19.28
N LYS A 222 -27.24 16.39 -19.99
CA LYS A 222 -27.34 16.44 -21.45
C LYS A 222 -26.85 15.14 -22.08
N LYS A 223 -27.67 14.51 -22.95
CA LYS A 223 -27.29 13.30 -23.71
C LYS A 223 -26.10 13.53 -24.65
N LYS A 224 -26.12 14.67 -25.38
CA LYS A 224 -25.00 15.14 -26.21
C LYS A 224 -24.48 16.44 -25.64
N ARG A 225 -23.28 16.38 -25.02
CA ARG A 225 -22.59 17.52 -24.43
C ARG A 225 -21.56 18.07 -25.42
N THR A 226 -21.66 19.35 -25.73
CA THR A 226 -20.62 20.05 -26.49
C THR A 226 -19.54 20.59 -25.55
N GLN A 227 -18.36 20.91 -26.09
CA GLN A 227 -17.31 21.58 -25.29
C GLN A 227 -17.77 22.96 -24.81
N GLU A 228 -18.63 23.66 -25.60
CA GLU A 228 -19.19 24.94 -25.21
C GLU A 228 -20.17 24.81 -24.05
N ASP A 229 -21.01 23.79 -24.01
CA ASP A 229 -21.87 23.50 -22.85
C ASP A 229 -21.08 23.35 -21.56
N ILE A 230 -19.96 22.62 -21.64
CA ILE A 230 -19.08 22.40 -20.48
C ILE A 230 -18.42 23.72 -20.08
N ARG A 231 -17.90 24.47 -21.06
CA ARG A 231 -17.23 25.74 -20.82
C ARG A 231 -18.16 26.79 -20.19
N CYS A 232 -19.37 26.91 -20.70
CA CYS A 232 -20.41 27.79 -20.15
C CYS A 232 -20.79 27.40 -18.72
N GLY A 233 -21.00 26.10 -18.43
CA GLY A 233 -21.29 25.62 -17.09
C GLY A 233 -20.15 25.85 -16.11
N VAL A 234 -18.90 25.60 -16.53
CA VAL A 234 -17.71 25.88 -15.72
C VAL A 234 -17.59 27.39 -15.44
N GLY A 235 -17.77 28.24 -16.46
CA GLY A 235 -17.74 29.70 -16.28
C GLY A 235 -18.70 30.20 -15.21
N LYS A 236 -19.97 29.78 -15.30
CA LYS A 236 -20.98 30.11 -14.27
C LYS A 236 -20.60 29.64 -12.86
N LEU A 237 -20.04 28.43 -12.72
CA LEU A 237 -19.59 27.93 -11.44
C LEU A 237 -18.35 28.65 -10.92
N LEU A 238 -17.45 29.12 -11.78
CA LEU A 238 -16.28 29.94 -11.41
C LEU A 238 -16.68 31.28 -10.82
N GLU A 239 -17.77 31.91 -11.29
CA GLU A 239 -18.32 33.12 -10.69
C GLU A 239 -18.76 32.89 -9.24
N TYR A 240 -19.40 31.75 -8.95
CA TYR A 240 -19.75 31.37 -7.58
C TYR A 240 -18.51 31.11 -6.72
N VAL A 241 -17.45 30.48 -7.29
CA VAL A 241 -16.18 30.28 -6.56
C VAL A 241 -15.59 31.63 -6.18
N ASP A 242 -15.54 32.59 -7.10
CA ASP A 242 -14.99 33.94 -6.84
C ASP A 242 -15.71 34.62 -5.67
N VAL A 243 -17.06 34.68 -5.75
CA VAL A 243 -17.88 35.33 -4.74
C VAL A 243 -17.72 34.63 -3.36
N TYR A 244 -17.79 33.30 -3.32
CA TYR A 244 -17.75 32.59 -2.05
C TYR A 244 -16.36 32.55 -1.45
N LEU A 245 -15.31 32.45 -2.26
CA LEU A 245 -13.93 32.49 -1.79
C LEU A 245 -13.61 33.86 -1.15
N LYS A 246 -14.00 34.96 -1.82
CA LYS A 246 -13.85 36.32 -1.26
C LYS A 246 -14.57 36.48 0.07
N ARG A 247 -15.80 35.94 0.18
CA ARG A 247 -16.56 35.97 1.45
C ARG A 247 -15.87 35.14 2.54
N VAL A 248 -15.38 33.94 2.25
CA VAL A 248 -14.64 33.13 3.22
C VAL A 248 -13.40 33.87 3.71
N VAL A 249 -12.59 34.41 2.80
CA VAL A 249 -11.37 35.16 3.13
C VAL A 249 -11.73 36.42 3.99
N TYR A 250 -12.78 37.17 3.63
CA TYR A 250 -13.24 38.32 4.40
C TYR A 250 -13.61 37.94 5.84
N HIS A 251 -14.39 36.87 6.04
CA HIS A 251 -14.79 36.45 7.38
C HIS A 251 -13.61 35.96 8.22
N LEU A 252 -12.62 35.32 7.60
CA LEU A 252 -11.37 34.96 8.28
C LEU A 252 -10.55 36.22 8.67
N SER A 253 -10.50 37.22 7.80
CA SER A 253 -9.74 38.47 8.07
C SER A 253 -10.31 39.30 9.23
N ILE A 254 -11.63 39.19 9.49
CA ILE A 254 -12.30 39.84 10.64
C ILE A 254 -12.30 38.96 11.91
N GLY A 255 -11.44 37.90 11.96
CA GLY A 255 -11.22 37.10 13.17
C GLY A 255 -12.14 35.90 13.36
N LYS A 256 -13.04 35.57 12.41
CA LYS A 256 -13.81 34.33 12.50
C LYS A 256 -12.92 33.13 12.23
N THR A 257 -13.22 31.98 12.83
CA THR A 257 -12.38 30.78 12.75
C THR A 257 -13.09 29.65 12.04
N LEU A 258 -12.33 28.83 11.36
CA LEU A 258 -12.76 27.56 10.73
C LEU A 258 -12.02 26.37 11.37
N PRO A 259 -12.67 25.20 11.50
CA PRO A 259 -11.95 23.96 11.82
C PRO A 259 -10.77 23.70 10.88
N ASN A 260 -9.66 23.17 11.39
CA ASN A 260 -8.42 22.92 10.63
C ASN A 260 -8.69 22.12 9.34
N ARG A 261 -9.61 21.14 9.36
CA ARG A 261 -10.02 20.36 8.17
C ARG A 261 -10.51 21.20 6.99
N PHE A 262 -10.95 22.44 7.22
CA PHE A 262 -11.35 23.38 6.18
C PHE A 262 -10.21 24.32 5.81
N ILE A 263 -9.45 24.80 6.80
CA ILE A 263 -8.28 25.67 6.59
C ILE A 263 -7.27 24.96 5.70
N ASP A 264 -6.97 23.68 5.95
CA ASP A 264 -6.06 22.87 5.16
C ASP A 264 -6.48 22.71 3.68
N LYS A 265 -7.76 22.92 3.38
CA LYS A 265 -8.31 22.84 2.01
C LYS A 265 -8.28 24.16 1.26
N LEU A 266 -8.15 25.30 1.93
CA LEU A 266 -8.17 26.61 1.27
C LEU A 266 -7.06 26.79 0.23
N PRO A 267 -5.77 26.48 0.51
CA PRO A 267 -4.71 26.59 -0.49
C PRO A 267 -4.99 25.74 -1.74
N ILE A 268 -5.57 24.55 -1.53
CA ILE A 268 -5.92 23.63 -2.62
C ILE A 268 -7.06 24.20 -3.47
N ILE A 269 -8.09 24.78 -2.83
CA ILE A 269 -9.23 25.45 -3.49
C ILE A 269 -8.74 26.62 -4.33
N ILE A 270 -7.87 27.47 -3.76
CA ILE A 270 -7.27 28.61 -4.47
C ILE A 270 -6.53 28.12 -5.72
N LYS A 271 -5.66 27.11 -5.57
CA LYS A 271 -4.92 26.56 -6.70
C LYS A 271 -5.81 25.95 -7.78
N ILE A 272 -6.89 25.24 -7.37
CA ILE A 272 -7.89 24.72 -8.34
C ILE A 272 -8.55 25.89 -9.09
N TYR A 273 -8.94 26.91 -8.37
CA TYR A 273 -9.60 28.09 -8.94
C TYR A 273 -8.68 28.78 -9.97
N GLU A 274 -7.42 29.05 -9.63
CA GLU A 274 -6.43 29.62 -10.54
C GLU A 274 -6.23 28.77 -11.80
N GLN A 275 -6.04 27.45 -11.64
CA GLN A 275 -5.89 26.51 -12.74
C GLN A 275 -7.12 26.51 -13.67
N GLN A 276 -8.32 26.55 -13.09
CA GLN A 276 -9.55 26.46 -13.86
C GLN A 276 -9.92 27.79 -14.54
N ILE A 277 -9.61 28.94 -13.93
CA ILE A 277 -9.71 30.23 -14.61
C ILE A 277 -8.76 30.28 -15.81
N HIS A 278 -7.50 29.87 -15.60
CA HIS A 278 -6.52 29.86 -16.68
C HIS A 278 -7.00 28.97 -17.85
N LYS A 279 -7.48 27.76 -17.53
CA LYS A 279 -8.02 26.84 -18.55
C LYS A 279 -9.27 27.36 -19.24
N HIS A 280 -10.15 28.06 -18.51
CA HIS A 280 -11.36 28.65 -19.08
C HIS A 280 -11.03 29.78 -20.07
N ARG A 281 -9.97 30.58 -19.77
CA ARG A 281 -9.48 31.64 -20.67
C ARG A 281 -8.71 31.10 -21.88
N PHE A 282 -7.90 30.06 -21.63
CA PHE A 282 -6.98 29.46 -22.61
C PHE A 282 -7.22 27.95 -22.70
N PRO A 283 -8.26 27.49 -23.42
CA PRO A 283 -8.69 26.08 -23.46
C PRO A 283 -7.62 25.11 -23.96
N ASP A 284 -6.77 25.53 -24.88
CA ASP A 284 -5.77 24.70 -25.57
C ASP A 284 -4.46 24.57 -24.79
N VAL A 285 -4.28 25.34 -23.70
CA VAL A 285 -3.05 25.30 -22.91
C VAL A 285 -3.09 24.14 -21.92
N THR A 286 -2.02 23.36 -21.92
CA THR A 286 -1.81 22.29 -20.94
C THR A 286 -1.41 22.87 -19.59
N ILE A 287 -2.11 22.52 -18.53
CA ILE A 287 -1.81 22.95 -17.16
C ILE A 287 -0.88 21.93 -16.50
N PRO A 288 0.34 22.29 -16.14
CA PRO A 288 1.25 21.40 -15.40
C PRO A 288 0.69 21.13 -13.99
N ASN A 289 0.87 19.88 -13.53
CA ASN A 289 0.42 19.45 -12.18
C ASN A 289 -1.06 19.78 -11.89
N ARG A 290 -1.91 19.58 -12.90
CA ARG A 290 -3.34 19.85 -12.81
C ARG A 290 -3.98 19.01 -11.71
N ILE A 291 -4.71 19.66 -10.80
CA ILE A 291 -5.48 18.99 -9.77
C ILE A 291 -6.76 18.39 -10.37
N LEU A 292 -6.99 17.10 -10.15
CA LEU A 292 -8.09 16.34 -10.74
C LEU A 292 -9.26 16.13 -9.76
N SER A 293 -8.99 16.18 -8.47
CA SER A 293 -9.97 15.94 -7.41
C SER A 293 -9.66 16.79 -6.18
N LEU A 294 -10.68 17.39 -5.58
CA LEU A 294 -10.54 18.14 -4.33
C LEU A 294 -10.23 17.21 -3.14
N SER A 295 -10.76 15.99 -3.14
CA SER A 295 -10.54 15.01 -2.07
C SER A 295 -9.17 14.36 -2.17
N ALA A 296 -8.72 14.02 -3.38
CA ALA A 296 -7.44 13.40 -3.67
C ALA A 296 -6.59 14.33 -4.58
N TRP A 297 -6.32 15.52 -4.09
CA TRP A 297 -5.66 16.61 -4.83
C TRP A 297 -4.22 16.28 -5.25
N TRP A 298 -3.61 15.30 -4.60
CA TRP A 298 -2.25 14.82 -4.90
C TRP A 298 -2.21 13.78 -6.03
N SER A 299 -3.35 13.17 -6.39
CA SER A 299 -3.35 12.16 -7.45
C SER A 299 -3.22 12.82 -8.83
N SER A 300 -2.43 12.20 -9.70
CA SER A 300 -2.24 12.65 -11.07
C SER A 300 -2.88 11.72 -12.10
N SER A 301 -2.94 12.16 -13.35
CA SER A 301 -3.26 11.32 -14.49
C SER A 301 -2.01 10.62 -14.99
N ILE A 302 -2.04 9.30 -15.07
CA ILE A 302 -0.96 8.47 -15.56
C ILE A 302 -1.40 7.89 -16.91
N TYR A 303 -0.65 8.19 -17.98
CA TYR A 303 -0.95 7.68 -19.31
C TYR A 303 -0.53 6.21 -19.41
N ARG A 304 -1.48 5.31 -19.66
CA ARG A 304 -1.22 3.86 -19.74
C ARG A 304 -1.68 3.23 -21.05
N ASN A 305 -2.69 3.78 -21.71
CA ASN A 305 -3.30 3.30 -22.98
C ASN A 305 -3.60 1.78 -22.96
N LYS A 306 -4.15 1.27 -21.83
CA LYS A 306 -4.57 -0.12 -21.68
C LYS A 306 -6.10 -0.22 -21.67
N ASP A 307 -6.63 -1.30 -22.27
CA ASP A 307 -8.05 -1.70 -22.21
C ASP A 307 -9.08 -0.60 -22.50
N GLY A 308 -8.77 0.27 -23.49
CA GLY A 308 -9.66 1.38 -23.88
C GLY A 308 -9.61 2.60 -22.95
N ALA A 309 -8.97 2.52 -21.80
CA ALA A 309 -8.71 3.66 -20.91
C ALA A 309 -7.34 4.26 -21.19
N LYS A 310 -7.30 5.53 -21.64
CA LYS A 310 -6.03 6.23 -21.89
C LYS A 310 -5.28 6.59 -20.61
N PHE A 311 -6.00 6.86 -19.54
CA PHE A 311 -5.45 7.36 -18.28
C PHE A 311 -5.96 6.58 -17.08
N GLU A 312 -5.06 6.28 -16.15
CA GLU A 312 -5.34 5.90 -14.76
C GLU A 312 -5.08 7.10 -13.84
N TYR A 313 -5.83 7.19 -12.75
CA TYR A 313 -5.76 8.33 -11.83
C TYR A 313 -5.31 7.86 -10.45
N GLY A 314 -4.13 8.27 -10.01
CA GLY A 314 -3.59 7.82 -8.73
C GLY A 314 -2.11 8.13 -8.56
N SER A 315 -1.37 7.18 -8.02
CA SER A 315 0.09 7.21 -7.90
C SER A 315 0.75 6.23 -8.87
N GLN A 316 1.94 6.57 -9.32
CA GLN A 316 2.83 5.68 -10.08
C GLN A 316 3.85 5.07 -9.12
N PHE A 317 4.14 3.78 -9.27
CA PHE A 317 5.14 3.08 -8.46
C PHE A 317 5.91 2.06 -9.28
N ASP A 318 7.20 1.96 -9.01
CA ASP A 318 8.08 0.99 -9.63
C ASP A 318 8.34 -0.15 -8.63
N LEU A 319 8.20 -1.37 -9.11
CA LEU A 319 8.55 -2.56 -8.37
C LEU A 319 9.75 -3.24 -9.01
N SER A 320 10.71 -3.64 -8.20
CA SER A 320 11.70 -4.64 -8.56
C SER A 320 11.38 -5.97 -7.89
N THR A 321 11.68 -7.07 -8.56
CA THR A 321 11.59 -8.41 -7.97
C THR A 321 12.88 -9.20 -8.22
N ASN A 322 13.33 -9.87 -7.17
CA ASN A 322 14.43 -10.80 -7.18
C ASN A 322 14.05 -11.96 -6.27
N ASN A 323 14.24 -13.20 -6.72
CA ASN A 323 13.92 -14.40 -5.94
C ASN A 323 12.51 -14.36 -5.33
N ASP A 324 11.50 -13.98 -6.12
CA ASP A 324 10.09 -13.84 -5.73
C ASP A 324 9.75 -12.71 -4.76
N PHE A 325 10.74 -12.07 -4.13
CA PHE A 325 10.52 -10.93 -3.23
C PHE A 325 10.49 -9.61 -3.98
N VAL A 326 9.71 -8.67 -3.46
CA VAL A 326 9.39 -7.42 -4.15
C VAL A 326 9.80 -6.20 -3.33
N ARG A 327 10.38 -5.21 -4.01
CA ARG A 327 10.74 -3.89 -3.47
C ARG A 327 10.01 -2.78 -4.20
N ILE A 328 9.66 -1.73 -3.48
CA ILE A 328 9.23 -0.47 -4.10
C ILE A 328 10.48 0.36 -4.36
N GLU A 329 10.85 0.55 -5.61
CA GLU A 329 12.00 1.37 -5.97
C GLU A 329 11.66 2.86 -5.98
N ARG A 330 10.46 3.18 -6.44
CA ARG A 330 9.93 4.54 -6.40
C ARG A 330 8.42 4.54 -6.24
N LEU A 331 7.92 5.51 -5.50
CA LEU A 331 6.49 5.83 -5.39
C LEU A 331 6.32 7.34 -5.53
N SER A 332 5.51 7.76 -6.49
CA SER A 332 5.25 9.17 -6.76
C SER A 332 3.79 9.41 -7.07
N PHE A 333 3.27 10.55 -6.60
CA PHE A 333 1.96 11.05 -7.01
C PHE A 333 2.01 11.86 -8.31
N ALA A 334 3.19 12.32 -8.72
CA ALA A 334 3.40 12.90 -10.05
C ALA A 334 3.83 11.80 -11.03
N ALA A 335 3.31 11.81 -12.24
CA ALA A 335 3.77 10.94 -13.30
C ALA A 335 5.25 11.25 -13.61
N TYR A 336 6.02 10.21 -13.89
CA TYR A 336 7.45 10.30 -14.21
C TYR A 336 7.83 9.28 -15.28
N ASN A 337 8.99 9.49 -15.89
CA ASN A 337 9.57 8.50 -16.79
C ASN A 337 10.25 7.41 -15.95
N GLU A 338 9.82 6.18 -16.14
CA GLU A 338 10.24 5.02 -15.33
C GLU A 338 11.73 4.65 -15.51
N GLU A 339 12.27 4.89 -16.71
CA GLU A 339 13.67 4.55 -17.04
C GLU A 339 14.72 5.27 -16.19
N ILE A 340 14.39 6.41 -15.60
CA ILE A 340 15.32 7.18 -14.76
C ILE A 340 15.61 6.50 -13.42
N ASN A 341 14.82 5.50 -13.02
CA ASN A 341 14.96 4.85 -11.72
C ASN A 341 15.87 3.61 -11.76
N LEU A 342 16.27 3.14 -12.94
CA LEU A 342 17.11 1.96 -13.08
C LEU A 342 18.45 2.06 -12.33
N PRO A 343 19.20 3.17 -12.43
CA PRO A 343 20.46 3.31 -11.68
C PRO A 343 20.25 3.14 -10.16
N THR A 344 19.22 3.79 -9.61
CA THR A 344 18.91 3.69 -8.17
C THR A 344 18.54 2.27 -7.75
N ALA A 345 17.81 1.54 -8.59
CA ALA A 345 17.47 0.13 -8.33
C ALA A 345 18.70 -0.78 -8.33
N ILE A 346 19.65 -0.56 -9.26
CA ILE A 346 20.93 -1.28 -9.32
C ILE A 346 21.80 -0.96 -8.10
N GLU A 347 21.92 0.29 -7.71
CA GLU A 347 22.67 0.71 -6.51
C GLU A 347 22.07 0.10 -5.24
N ARG A 348 20.74 0.06 -5.14
CA ARG A 348 20.05 -0.57 -4.02
C ARG A 348 20.29 -2.09 -3.98
N TYR A 349 20.31 -2.74 -5.13
CA TYR A 349 20.67 -4.15 -5.22
C TYR A 349 22.11 -4.37 -4.71
N LEU A 350 23.08 -3.61 -5.22
CA LEU A 350 24.48 -3.66 -4.78
C LEU A 350 24.60 -3.47 -3.26
N LYS A 351 23.89 -2.50 -2.69
CA LYS A 351 23.89 -2.24 -1.24
C LYS A 351 23.36 -3.41 -0.43
N ASN A 352 22.32 -4.11 -0.94
CA ASN A 352 21.66 -5.18 -0.21
C ASN A 352 22.38 -6.54 -0.35
N TYR A 353 23.04 -6.79 -1.48
CA TYR A 353 23.67 -8.09 -1.80
C TYR A 353 25.20 -8.03 -1.84
N GLY A 354 25.82 -6.86 -1.88
CA GLY A 354 27.27 -6.69 -1.95
C GLY A 354 27.88 -6.89 -3.33
N HIS A 355 27.07 -7.17 -4.35
CA HIS A 355 27.49 -7.32 -5.75
C HIS A 355 26.41 -6.78 -6.69
N TYR A 356 26.78 -6.54 -7.95
CA TYR A 356 25.83 -6.15 -8.99
C TYR A 356 24.99 -7.35 -9.46
N PRO A 357 23.76 -7.12 -9.94
CA PRO A 357 22.96 -8.20 -10.53
C PRO A 357 23.59 -8.70 -11.82
N SER A 358 23.46 -9.99 -12.11
CA SER A 358 23.92 -10.59 -13.37
C SER A 358 23.14 -10.11 -14.59
N ALA A 359 21.85 -9.82 -14.39
CA ALA A 359 20.99 -9.27 -15.44
C ALA A 359 19.90 -8.37 -14.83
N VAL A 360 19.48 -7.37 -15.61
CA VAL A 360 18.29 -6.55 -15.34
C VAL A 360 17.29 -6.76 -16.46
N LEU A 361 16.13 -7.29 -16.11
CA LEU A 361 15.04 -7.59 -17.02
C LEU A 361 13.98 -6.47 -16.93
N ALA A 362 13.93 -5.61 -17.94
CA ALA A 362 13.07 -4.43 -17.97
C ALA A 362 12.41 -4.25 -19.34
N ASP A 363 11.43 -3.34 -19.42
CA ASP A 363 10.82 -2.99 -20.70
C ASP A 363 11.80 -2.21 -21.61
N THR A 364 11.52 -2.19 -22.90
CA THR A 364 12.36 -1.51 -23.91
C THR A 364 12.61 -0.03 -23.57
N LYS A 365 11.70 0.64 -22.88
CA LYS A 365 11.87 2.01 -22.39
C LYS A 365 13.06 2.20 -21.48
N TYR A 366 13.39 1.20 -20.67
CA TYR A 366 14.55 1.26 -19.76
C TYR A 366 15.90 1.17 -20.50
N ARG A 367 15.91 0.82 -21.79
CA ARG A 367 17.13 0.65 -22.59
C ARG A 367 17.61 1.94 -23.25
N ASN A 368 17.53 3.08 -22.59
CA ASN A 368 18.16 4.30 -23.03
C ASN A 368 19.70 4.20 -22.99
N GLU A 369 20.39 5.15 -23.60
CA GLU A 369 21.84 5.15 -23.72
C GLU A 369 22.55 5.13 -22.35
N ASN A 370 22.08 5.95 -21.41
CA ASN A 370 22.67 6.04 -20.07
C ASN A 370 22.58 4.71 -19.32
N ASN A 371 21.42 4.05 -19.35
CA ASN A 371 21.21 2.79 -18.67
C ASN A 371 22.02 1.65 -19.32
N ARG A 372 22.15 1.64 -20.65
CA ARG A 372 23.00 0.67 -21.37
C ARG A 372 24.48 0.83 -21.02
N ASN A 373 24.95 2.08 -20.95
CA ASN A 373 26.34 2.37 -20.57
C ASN A 373 26.59 1.91 -19.13
N LEU A 374 25.73 2.27 -18.17
CA LEU A 374 25.81 1.83 -16.79
C LEU A 374 25.86 0.29 -16.66
N CYS A 375 24.97 -0.40 -17.33
CA CYS A 375 24.94 -1.86 -17.30
C CYS A 375 26.21 -2.46 -17.91
N SER A 376 26.71 -1.91 -19.01
CA SER A 376 27.95 -2.35 -19.64
C SER A 376 29.18 -2.14 -18.76
N GLU A 377 29.28 -0.97 -18.08
CA GLU A 377 30.38 -0.66 -17.15
C GLU A 377 30.49 -1.66 -16.00
N HIS A 378 29.36 -2.16 -15.52
CA HIS A 378 29.28 -3.11 -14.40
C HIS A 378 29.05 -4.56 -14.83
N ASN A 379 29.20 -4.87 -16.14
CA ASN A 379 29.01 -6.21 -16.71
C ASN A 379 27.62 -6.81 -16.42
N ILE A 380 26.59 -5.96 -16.39
CA ILE A 380 25.18 -6.35 -16.18
C ILE A 380 24.53 -6.61 -17.54
N LYS A 381 23.92 -7.76 -17.73
CA LYS A 381 23.12 -8.03 -18.93
C LYS A 381 21.83 -7.20 -18.90
N LEU A 382 21.57 -6.40 -19.95
CA LEU A 382 20.30 -5.67 -20.15
C LEU A 382 19.67 -6.15 -21.46
N PRO A 383 18.95 -7.30 -21.45
CA PRO A 383 18.45 -7.96 -22.65
C PRO A 383 17.48 -7.11 -23.46
N GLY A 384 17.46 -7.33 -24.77
CA GLY A 384 16.56 -6.69 -25.73
C GLY A 384 17.24 -6.36 -27.04
N LYS A 385 16.45 -5.97 -28.04
CA LYS A 385 16.95 -5.69 -29.38
C LYS A 385 18.01 -4.58 -29.36
N PRO A 386 19.15 -4.74 -30.04
CA PRO A 386 20.16 -3.70 -30.15
C PRO A 386 19.56 -2.41 -30.73
N LEU A 387 19.85 -1.27 -30.09
CA LEU A 387 19.37 0.06 -30.48
C LEU A 387 20.50 0.86 -31.11
N GLY A 388 20.28 1.44 -32.29
CA GLY A 388 21.21 2.36 -32.96
C GLY A 388 22.36 1.69 -33.71
N LYS A 389 23.30 2.54 -34.22
CA LYS A 389 24.43 2.13 -35.06
C LYS A 389 25.61 1.50 -34.30
N ASN A 390 25.75 1.77 -33.02
CA ASN A 390 26.85 1.27 -32.16
C ASN A 390 26.46 0.00 -31.42
N LYS A 391 26.53 -1.14 -32.08
CA LYS A 391 26.22 -2.46 -31.51
C LYS A 391 27.31 -3.03 -30.60
N ALA A 392 28.48 -2.42 -30.53
CA ALA A 392 29.68 -3.02 -29.96
C ALA A 392 29.89 -2.88 -28.44
N LYS A 393 28.99 -2.17 -27.75
CA LYS A 393 29.16 -1.87 -26.30
C LYS A 393 28.19 -2.61 -25.36
N GLU A 394 27.33 -3.45 -25.89
CA GLU A 394 26.37 -4.18 -25.07
C GLU A 394 26.88 -5.59 -24.75
N VAL A 395 26.62 -6.09 -23.54
CA VAL A 395 26.91 -7.47 -23.17
C VAL A 395 26.09 -8.39 -24.08
N ASN A 396 26.75 -9.28 -24.79
CA ASN A 396 26.10 -10.18 -25.74
C ASN A 396 25.12 -11.12 -25.04
N VAL A 397 23.90 -11.18 -25.57
CA VAL A 397 22.84 -12.08 -25.12
C VAL A 397 22.43 -12.95 -26.30
N SER A 398 22.37 -14.24 -26.12
CA SER A 398 21.93 -15.17 -27.16
C SER A 398 20.41 -15.08 -27.39
N GLU A 399 19.91 -15.53 -28.56
CA GLU A 399 18.46 -15.56 -28.83
C GLU A 399 17.69 -16.43 -27.82
N ALA A 400 18.27 -17.53 -27.37
CA ALA A 400 17.66 -18.40 -26.35
C ALA A 400 17.52 -17.65 -25.00
N GLU A 401 18.59 -16.95 -24.59
CA GLU A 401 18.55 -16.10 -23.38
C GLU A 401 17.54 -14.95 -23.53
N GLU A 402 17.40 -14.34 -24.70
CA GLU A 402 16.38 -13.29 -24.92
C GLU A 402 14.96 -13.82 -24.73
N ILE A 403 14.67 -15.02 -25.23
CA ILE A 403 13.35 -15.65 -25.06
C ILE A 403 13.11 -15.97 -23.58
N GLU A 404 14.10 -16.53 -22.90
CA GLU A 404 14.03 -16.83 -21.46
C GLU A 404 13.81 -15.56 -20.63
N HIS A 405 14.59 -14.51 -20.89
CA HIS A 405 14.45 -13.22 -20.21
C HIS A 405 13.09 -12.57 -20.45
N LYS A 406 12.55 -12.67 -21.68
CA LYS A 406 11.20 -12.19 -21.99
C LYS A 406 10.14 -12.93 -21.18
N ASN A 407 10.27 -14.24 -21.02
CA ASN A 407 9.37 -15.04 -20.19
C ASN A 407 9.51 -14.68 -18.71
N LYS A 408 10.74 -14.51 -18.20
CA LYS A 408 11.00 -14.08 -16.82
C LYS A 408 10.43 -12.68 -16.53
N ARG A 409 10.44 -11.76 -17.51
CA ARG A 409 9.86 -10.42 -17.33
C ARG A 409 8.38 -10.46 -16.96
N THR A 410 7.62 -11.46 -17.39
CA THR A 410 6.21 -11.61 -17.00
C THR A 410 6.02 -11.81 -15.48
N ILE A 411 7.10 -12.13 -14.75
CA ILE A 411 7.03 -12.31 -13.29
C ILE A 411 6.61 -11.01 -12.60
N VAL A 412 7.18 -9.86 -12.98
CA VAL A 412 6.82 -8.58 -12.35
C VAL A 412 5.37 -8.19 -12.66
N GLU A 413 4.88 -8.48 -13.87
CA GLU A 413 3.48 -8.24 -14.21
C GLU A 413 2.53 -9.07 -13.33
N ARG A 414 2.88 -10.35 -13.07
CA ARG A 414 2.15 -11.20 -12.12
C ARG A 414 2.21 -10.67 -10.69
N LYS A 415 3.37 -10.11 -10.27
CA LYS A 415 3.49 -9.47 -8.94
C LYS A 415 2.60 -8.22 -8.84
N PHE A 416 2.54 -7.39 -9.89
CA PHE A 416 1.59 -6.27 -9.92
C PHE A 416 0.13 -6.74 -9.85
N SER A 417 -0.25 -7.73 -10.63
CA SER A 417 -1.59 -8.31 -10.59
C SER A 417 -1.92 -8.86 -9.20
N TYR A 418 -0.97 -9.57 -8.59
CA TYR A 418 -1.14 -10.16 -7.28
C TYR A 418 -1.28 -9.12 -6.16
N VAL A 419 -0.41 -8.10 -6.12
CA VAL A 419 -0.48 -7.05 -5.10
C VAL A 419 -1.75 -6.19 -5.25
N LYS A 420 -2.18 -5.95 -6.48
CA LYS A 420 -3.41 -5.22 -6.76
C LYS A 420 -4.65 -6.01 -6.35
N GLY A 421 -4.79 -7.23 -6.85
CA GLY A 421 -5.98 -8.04 -6.61
C GLY A 421 -6.09 -8.56 -5.18
N SER A 422 -5.02 -9.18 -4.65
CA SER A 422 -5.06 -9.83 -3.34
C SER A 422 -4.87 -8.89 -2.15
N PHE A 423 -4.13 -7.79 -2.32
CA PHE A 423 -3.81 -6.86 -1.24
C PHE A 423 -4.42 -5.46 -1.42
N GLY A 424 -5.37 -5.31 -2.36
CA GLY A 424 -6.24 -4.15 -2.50
C GLY A 424 -5.53 -2.88 -2.98
N LEU A 425 -4.54 -3.02 -3.90
CA LEU A 425 -3.93 -1.88 -4.57
C LEU A 425 -4.54 -1.58 -5.95
N ASP A 426 -5.59 -2.29 -6.34
CA ASP A 426 -6.39 -2.04 -7.54
C ASP A 426 -7.23 -0.76 -7.42
N CYS A 427 -7.64 -0.40 -6.18
CA CYS A 427 -8.35 0.83 -5.90
C CYS A 427 -8.15 1.30 -4.46
N ILE A 428 -7.44 2.40 -4.26
CA ILE A 428 -7.10 2.92 -2.93
C ILE A 428 -8.16 3.89 -2.42
N HIS A 429 -8.74 3.60 -1.26
CA HIS A 429 -9.85 4.37 -0.64
C HIS A 429 -9.42 5.40 0.41
N THR A 430 -8.13 5.63 0.59
CA THR A 430 -7.64 6.66 1.53
C THR A 430 -7.65 8.05 0.92
N PHE A 431 -7.87 9.08 1.75
CA PHE A 431 -8.02 10.47 1.29
C PHE A 431 -6.94 11.41 1.87
N HIS A 432 -5.75 10.86 2.15
CA HIS A 432 -4.58 11.62 2.58
C HIS A 432 -3.33 11.01 1.93
N PRO A 433 -2.37 11.82 1.44
CA PRO A 433 -1.19 11.31 0.73
C PRO A 433 -0.38 10.30 1.56
N ASP A 434 -0.11 10.60 2.83
CA ASP A 434 0.69 9.70 3.69
C ASP A 434 -0.04 8.37 3.95
N THR A 435 -1.36 8.41 4.15
CA THR A 435 -2.14 7.18 4.33
C THR A 435 -2.22 6.36 3.04
N THR A 436 -2.19 7.00 1.87
CA THR A 436 -2.12 6.32 0.57
C THR A 436 -0.76 5.63 0.39
N LYS A 437 0.35 6.32 0.70
CA LYS A 437 1.69 5.71 0.68
C LYS A 437 1.74 4.50 1.62
N ALA A 438 1.27 4.66 2.86
CA ALA A 438 1.24 3.57 3.85
C ALA A 438 0.50 2.33 3.34
N VAL A 439 -0.66 2.51 2.68
CA VAL A 439 -1.43 1.41 2.10
C VAL A 439 -0.64 0.66 1.02
N ILE A 440 0.08 1.38 0.15
CA ILE A 440 0.87 0.78 -0.93
C ILE A 440 2.03 -0.03 -0.33
N TYR A 441 2.79 0.55 0.59
CA TYR A 441 3.89 -0.16 1.26
C TYR A 441 3.43 -1.38 2.06
N LEU A 442 2.30 -1.26 2.78
CA LEU A 442 1.71 -2.39 3.52
C LEU A 442 1.23 -3.51 2.59
N GLY A 443 0.73 -3.19 1.40
CA GLY A 443 0.35 -4.19 0.40
C GLY A 443 1.56 -5.00 -0.09
N VAL A 444 2.68 -4.32 -0.37
CA VAL A 444 3.94 -4.99 -0.76
C VAL A 444 4.51 -5.81 0.39
N PHE A 445 4.49 -5.30 1.62
CA PHE A 445 4.90 -6.07 2.81
C PHE A 445 4.05 -7.33 2.98
N ALA A 446 2.72 -7.22 2.87
CA ALA A 446 1.82 -8.37 2.98
C ALA A 446 2.11 -9.44 1.91
N MET A 447 2.42 -9.03 0.68
CA MET A 447 2.82 -9.94 -0.38
C MET A 447 4.14 -10.67 -0.07
N ASN A 448 5.14 -9.96 0.46
CA ASN A 448 6.42 -10.57 0.85
C ASN A 448 6.26 -11.51 2.06
N LEU A 449 5.43 -11.17 3.04
CA LEU A 449 5.09 -12.04 4.16
C LEU A 449 4.42 -13.33 3.67
N GLU A 450 3.48 -13.22 2.74
CA GLU A 450 2.81 -14.37 2.15
C GLU A 450 3.76 -15.25 1.34
N THR A 451 4.68 -14.63 0.60
CA THR A 451 5.73 -15.34 -0.14
C THR A 451 6.65 -16.10 0.83
N THR A 452 7.07 -15.47 1.92
CA THR A 452 7.87 -16.11 2.96
C THR A 452 7.14 -17.31 3.58
N LEU A 453 5.85 -17.15 3.90
CA LEU A 453 5.05 -18.24 4.46
C LEU A 453 4.96 -19.44 3.49
N LYS A 454 4.76 -19.20 2.20
CA LYS A 454 4.72 -20.26 1.17
C LYS A 454 6.03 -21.05 1.09
N TYR A 455 7.18 -20.40 1.26
CA TYR A 455 8.47 -21.08 1.31
C TYR A 455 8.66 -21.80 2.65
N ALA A 456 8.34 -21.16 3.78
CA ALA A 456 8.45 -21.78 5.10
C ALA A 456 7.64 -23.08 5.21
N MET A 457 6.45 -23.13 4.62
CA MET A 457 5.59 -24.33 4.60
C MET A 457 6.19 -25.51 3.81
N ARG A 458 7.29 -25.32 3.07
CA ARG A 458 8.01 -26.43 2.41
C ARG A 458 9.08 -27.06 3.27
N LEU A 459 9.40 -26.47 4.42
CA LEU A 459 10.41 -26.99 5.34
C LEU A 459 9.79 -28.02 6.30
N PRO A 460 10.40 -29.22 6.43
CA PRO A 460 9.89 -30.26 7.36
C PRO A 460 9.83 -29.76 8.79
N GLU A 461 10.80 -28.97 9.24
CA GLU A 461 10.86 -28.41 10.59
C GLU A 461 9.68 -27.47 10.87
N PHE A 462 9.27 -26.71 9.88
CA PHE A 462 8.10 -25.85 9.99
C PHE A 462 6.80 -26.69 10.08
N LEU A 463 6.77 -27.86 9.44
CA LEU A 463 5.69 -28.85 9.50
C LEU A 463 5.81 -29.71 10.77
N LEU A 464 7.01 -30.11 11.20
CA LEU A 464 7.25 -30.97 12.36
C LEU A 464 6.77 -30.33 13.66
N LEU A 465 6.90 -29.01 13.79
CA LEU A 465 6.31 -28.24 14.90
C LEU A 465 4.77 -28.42 14.99
N PHE A 466 4.11 -28.81 13.88
CA PHE A 466 2.69 -29.17 13.88
C PHE A 466 2.46 -30.58 14.41
N ILE A 467 3.27 -31.54 13.93
CA ILE A 467 3.10 -32.98 14.26
C ILE A 467 3.41 -33.22 15.72
N ILE A 468 4.51 -32.72 16.24
CA ILE A 468 4.91 -32.90 17.66
C ILE A 468 3.83 -32.33 18.59
N ARG A 469 3.22 -31.20 18.22
CA ARG A 469 2.22 -30.55 19.05
C ARG A 469 0.85 -31.24 18.97
N SER A 470 0.47 -31.73 17.79
CA SER A 470 -0.73 -32.57 17.65
C SER A 470 -0.60 -33.85 18.47
N ILE A 471 0.59 -34.46 18.49
CA ILE A 471 0.89 -35.61 19.33
C ILE A 471 0.83 -35.23 20.81
N TYR A 472 1.39 -34.08 21.21
CA TYR A 472 1.35 -33.62 22.62
C TYR A 472 -0.08 -33.32 23.07
N THR A 473 -0.92 -32.75 22.22
CA THR A 473 -2.34 -32.51 22.49
C THR A 473 -3.12 -33.83 22.60
N ILE A 474 -2.85 -34.79 21.74
CA ILE A 474 -3.44 -36.14 21.81
C ILE A 474 -2.99 -36.84 23.11
N ILE A 475 -1.72 -36.79 23.45
CA ILE A 475 -1.18 -37.37 24.68
C ILE A 475 -1.79 -36.68 25.92
N SER A 476 -1.89 -35.35 25.93
CA SER A 476 -2.50 -34.61 27.04
C SER A 476 -4.00 -34.89 27.20
N LEU A 477 -4.72 -35.16 26.11
CA LEU A 477 -6.11 -35.60 26.13
C LEU A 477 -6.24 -37.04 26.60
N LEU A 478 -5.31 -37.94 26.26
CA LEU A 478 -5.28 -39.32 26.68
C LEU A 478 -4.90 -39.50 28.16
N PHE A 479 -4.06 -38.61 28.69
CA PHE A 479 -3.58 -38.63 30.06
C PHE A 479 -4.19 -37.54 30.97
N ALA A 480 -5.24 -36.83 30.49
CA ALA A 480 -5.99 -35.91 31.34
C ALA A 480 -6.64 -36.72 32.49
N PRO A 481 -6.34 -36.43 33.77
CA PRO A 481 -6.93 -37.17 34.86
C PRO A 481 -8.45 -37.01 34.85
N TYR A 482 -9.13 -38.14 34.97
CA TYR A 482 -10.61 -38.30 34.98
C TYR A 482 -11.34 -37.52 36.11
N SER A 483 -10.61 -36.66 36.85
CA SER A 483 -11.08 -35.92 38.01
C SER A 483 -11.89 -34.65 37.74
N ARG A 484 -12.19 -34.30 36.46
CA ARG A 484 -12.93 -33.06 36.14
C ARG A 484 -14.45 -33.21 35.92
N PHE A 485 -14.96 -34.43 36.06
CA PHE A 485 -16.42 -34.64 36.09
C PHE A 485 -16.88 -35.04 37.47
N LYS A 486 -17.00 -34.08 38.39
CA LYS A 486 -17.89 -34.23 39.53
C LYS A 486 -19.27 -33.72 39.08
N PRO A 487 -20.33 -34.55 39.04
CA PRO A 487 -21.67 -34.06 38.88
C PRO A 487 -22.03 -33.20 40.08
N SER A 488 -22.49 -32.00 39.88
CA SER A 488 -23.13 -31.20 40.91
C SER A 488 -24.44 -31.90 41.31
N VAL A 489 -24.44 -32.57 42.43
CA VAL A 489 -25.68 -33.01 43.08
C VAL A 489 -26.32 -31.73 43.62
N ALA A 490 -27.49 -31.45 43.11
CA ALA A 490 -28.39 -30.41 43.61
C ALA A 490 -28.82 -30.74 45.05
N GLN A 491 -28.71 -29.79 45.94
CA GLN A 491 -29.58 -29.56 47.08
C GLN A 491 -30.17 -28.15 46.99
#